data_da356495d25639cae52dbc2012daeb04
#
_entry.id   da356495d25639cae52dbc2012daeb04
#
_cell.length_a   1.000
_cell.length_b   1.000
_cell.length_c   1.000
_cell.angle_alpha   90.00
_cell.angle_beta   90.00
_cell.angle_gamma   90.00
#
_symmetry.space_group_name_H-M   'P 1'
#
loop_
_entity.id
_entity.type
_entity.pdbx_description
1 polymer ?
#
loop_
_entity_poly.entity_id
_entity_poly.type
_entity_poly.pdbx_seq_one_letter_code
_entity_poly.pdbx_strand_id
1 'polypeptide(L)'
;MSMIGSIKALAVALVMAAMVGCATVGKDFATHNVDQIQIGETTRADIQEMFGEPWRTGIEDGKRTWTYGKYKWSAFGDSETTDLVVRFNQDGTVSSYVYNTTE
;
A
#
# COMPACT_ATOMS: atom_id res chain seq x y z
N MET A 1 -30.76 -34.90 2.01
CA MET A 1 -30.14 -34.00 2.95
C MET A 1 -28.74 -33.61 2.54
N SER A 2 -27.89 -34.57 2.18
CA SER A 2 -26.53 -34.31 1.74
C SER A 2 -26.45 -33.55 0.40
N MET A 3 -27.43 -33.70 -0.47
CA MET A 3 -27.45 -33.00 -1.78
C MET A 3 -27.60 -31.49 -1.65
N ILE A 4 -28.38 -31.00 -0.69
CA ILE A 4 -28.57 -29.54 -0.47
C ILE A 4 -27.29 -28.92 0.08
N GLY A 5 -26.60 -29.61 1.00
CA GLY A 5 -25.32 -29.16 1.54
C GLY A 5 -24.24 -29.11 0.47
N SER A 6 -24.22 -30.07 -0.45
CA SER A 6 -23.23 -30.11 -1.53
C SER A 6 -23.43 -28.95 -2.54
N ILE A 7 -24.68 -28.60 -2.84
CA ILE A 7 -25.01 -27.49 -3.75
C ILE A 7 -24.58 -26.16 -3.14
N LYS A 8 -24.82 -25.95 -1.84
CA LYS A 8 -24.40 -24.73 -1.14
C LYS A 8 -22.88 -24.60 -1.10
N ALA A 9 -22.17 -25.68 -0.82
CA ALA A 9 -20.69 -25.68 -0.80
C ALA A 9 -20.12 -25.37 -2.18
N LEU A 10 -20.71 -25.90 -3.25
CA LEU A 10 -20.27 -25.64 -4.61
C LEU A 10 -20.49 -24.17 -5.00
N ALA A 11 -21.64 -23.57 -4.63
CA ALA A 11 -21.92 -22.17 -4.91
C ALA A 11 -20.93 -21.24 -4.21
N VAL A 12 -20.59 -21.50 -2.95
CA VAL A 12 -19.60 -20.72 -2.20
C VAL A 12 -18.22 -20.82 -2.84
N ALA A 13 -17.82 -22.03 -3.26
CA ALA A 13 -16.52 -22.22 -3.93
C ALA A 13 -16.43 -21.45 -5.24
N LEU A 14 -17.51 -21.41 -6.03
CA LEU A 14 -17.56 -20.67 -7.29
C LEU A 14 -17.45 -19.15 -7.07
N VAL A 15 -18.12 -18.61 -6.05
CA VAL A 15 -18.05 -17.18 -5.71
C VAL A 15 -16.64 -16.81 -5.28
N MET A 16 -15.98 -17.61 -4.44
CA MET A 16 -14.61 -17.36 -4.02
C MET A 16 -13.63 -17.42 -5.20
N ALA A 17 -13.80 -18.37 -6.12
CA ALA A 17 -12.96 -18.47 -7.30
C ALA A 17 -13.09 -17.25 -8.23
N ALA A 18 -14.29 -16.70 -8.36
CA ALA A 18 -14.53 -15.50 -9.16
C ALA A 18 -13.85 -14.26 -8.58
N MET A 19 -13.64 -14.19 -7.25
CA MET A 19 -13.00 -13.06 -6.58
C MET A 19 -11.47 -13.11 -6.61
N VAL A 20 -10.87 -14.22 -7.00
CA VAL A 20 -9.41 -14.41 -7.05
C VAL A 20 -8.77 -13.74 -8.28
N GLY A 21 -9.56 -13.34 -9.29
CA GLY A 21 -9.06 -12.76 -10.52
C GLY A 21 -8.41 -11.38 -10.40
N CYS A 22 -8.73 -10.63 -9.34
CA CYS A 22 -8.18 -9.30 -9.07
C CYS A 22 -7.97 -9.15 -7.56
N ALA A 23 -6.84 -8.59 -7.18
CA ALA A 23 -6.54 -8.27 -5.80
C ALA A 23 -5.94 -6.86 -5.70
N THR A 24 -6.36 -6.11 -4.68
CA THR A 24 -5.77 -4.82 -4.36
C THR A 24 -5.29 -4.86 -2.92
N VAL A 25 -4.03 -4.50 -2.71
CA VAL A 25 -3.40 -4.43 -1.39
C VAL A 25 -2.94 -2.98 -1.17
N GLY A 26 -3.14 -2.46 0.05
CA GLY A 26 -2.85 -1.08 0.36
C GLY A 26 -4.01 -0.16 -0.01
N LYS A 27 -3.72 1.12 -0.13
CA LYS A 27 -4.73 2.13 -0.45
C LYS A 27 -4.11 3.29 -1.24
N ASP A 28 -4.96 4.05 -1.93
CA ASP A 28 -4.55 5.26 -2.61
C ASP A 28 -3.96 6.27 -1.64
N PHE A 29 -3.00 7.03 -2.11
CA PHE A 29 -2.43 8.15 -1.38
C PHE A 29 -2.14 9.30 -2.37
N ALA A 30 -1.90 10.50 -1.85
CA ALA A 30 -1.76 11.70 -2.66
C ALA A 30 -0.39 11.77 -3.34
N THR A 31 -0.20 10.98 -4.40
CA THR A 31 1.08 10.87 -5.12
C THR A 31 1.59 12.21 -5.65
N HIS A 32 0.68 13.15 -5.93
CA HIS A 32 1.06 14.49 -6.40
C HIS A 32 1.83 15.31 -5.35
N ASN A 33 1.81 14.89 -4.08
CA ASN A 33 2.54 15.56 -3.01
C ASN A 33 3.99 15.09 -2.86
N VAL A 34 4.40 14.04 -3.58
CA VAL A 34 5.76 13.48 -3.45
C VAL A 34 6.83 14.55 -3.74
N ASP A 35 6.62 15.40 -4.74
CA ASP A 35 7.55 16.45 -5.11
C ASP A 35 7.72 17.53 -4.03
N GLN A 36 6.84 17.57 -3.05
CA GLN A 36 6.88 18.55 -1.96
C GLN A 36 7.73 18.09 -0.78
N ILE A 37 8.18 16.86 -0.76
CA ILE A 37 9.01 16.33 0.31
C ILE A 37 10.39 16.96 0.23
N GLN A 38 10.84 17.58 1.32
CA GLN A 38 12.17 18.21 1.43
C GLN A 38 13.00 17.46 2.47
N ILE A 39 14.05 16.80 2.02
CA ILE A 39 14.94 16.04 2.90
C ILE A 39 15.57 16.98 3.91
N GLY A 40 15.53 16.59 5.18
CA GLY A 40 16.08 17.37 6.29
C GLY A 40 15.14 18.44 6.83
N GLU A 41 14.03 18.73 6.15
CA GLU A 41 13.09 19.79 6.55
C GLU A 41 11.67 19.27 6.81
N THR A 42 11.12 18.47 5.89
CA THR A 42 9.78 17.92 6.04
C THR A 42 9.75 17.00 7.28
N THR A 43 8.76 17.19 8.14
CA THR A 43 8.61 16.43 9.38
C THR A 43 7.62 15.30 9.23
N ARG A 44 7.58 14.40 10.25
CA ARG A 44 6.56 13.33 10.28
C ARG A 44 5.14 13.92 10.27
N ALA A 45 4.92 14.99 11.01
CA ALA A 45 3.61 15.66 11.00
C ALA A 45 3.25 16.19 9.62
N ASP A 46 4.22 16.74 8.89
CA ASP A 46 4.03 17.20 7.52
C ASP A 46 3.69 16.03 6.59
N ILE A 47 4.39 14.92 6.72
CA ILE A 47 4.14 13.72 5.90
C ILE A 47 2.72 13.20 6.15
N GLN A 48 2.28 13.16 7.40
CA GLN A 48 0.93 12.73 7.74
C GLN A 48 -0.13 13.67 7.16
N GLU A 49 0.12 14.96 7.17
CA GLU A 49 -0.77 15.94 6.55
C GLU A 49 -0.81 15.79 5.03
N MET A 50 0.34 15.53 4.40
CA MET A 50 0.45 15.39 2.95
C MET A 50 -0.15 14.09 2.41
N PHE A 51 0.03 12.97 3.12
CA PHE A 51 -0.30 11.63 2.64
C PHE A 51 -1.31 10.87 3.50
N GLY A 52 -1.58 11.34 4.71
CA GLY A 52 -2.45 10.64 5.66
C GLY A 52 -1.72 9.58 6.45
N GLU A 53 -2.47 8.63 7.02
CA GLU A 53 -1.90 7.53 7.77
C GLU A 53 -1.13 6.58 6.85
N PRO A 54 0.07 6.13 7.25
CA PRO A 54 0.80 5.17 6.44
C PRO A 54 0.11 3.80 6.46
N TRP A 55 0.26 3.08 5.36
CA TRP A 55 -0.23 1.72 5.25
C TRP A 55 0.55 0.78 6.16
N ARG A 56 1.84 1.04 6.33
CA ARG A 56 2.73 0.22 7.15
C ARG A 56 3.84 1.09 7.74
N THR A 57 4.25 0.77 8.95
CA THR A 57 5.40 1.39 9.61
C THR A 57 6.46 0.34 9.89
N GLY A 58 7.71 0.76 10.00
CA GLY A 58 8.81 -0.15 10.28
C GLY A 58 10.05 0.59 10.74
N ILE A 59 11.13 -0.16 10.88
CA ILE A 59 12.46 0.36 11.20
C ILE A 59 13.45 -0.25 10.22
N GLU A 60 14.29 0.58 9.63
CA GLU A 60 15.33 0.18 8.71
C GLU A 60 16.61 0.92 9.07
N ASP A 61 17.67 0.17 9.32
CA ASP A 61 18.96 0.73 9.76
C ASP A 61 18.81 1.66 10.97
N GLY A 62 17.93 1.28 11.92
CA GLY A 62 17.67 2.05 13.11
C GLY A 62 16.79 3.28 12.91
N LYS A 63 16.36 3.56 11.70
CA LYS A 63 15.50 4.71 11.40
C LYS A 63 14.05 4.27 11.16
N ARG A 64 13.11 5.07 11.65
CA ARG A 64 11.68 4.81 11.44
C ARG A 64 11.33 5.00 9.98
N THR A 65 10.53 4.08 9.44
CA THR A 65 10.02 4.15 8.07
C THR A 65 8.51 4.14 8.05
N TRP A 66 7.93 4.92 7.14
CA TRP A 66 6.51 4.90 6.84
C TRP A 66 6.34 4.53 5.37
N THR A 67 5.46 3.55 5.11
CA THR A 67 5.21 3.07 3.75
C THR A 67 3.77 3.40 3.35
N TYR A 68 3.66 4.02 2.19
CA TYR A 68 2.40 4.26 1.49
C TYR A 68 2.44 3.43 0.23
N GLY A 69 1.40 2.69 -0.05
CA GLY A 69 1.43 1.83 -1.23
C GLY A 69 0.06 1.39 -1.68
N LYS A 70 -0.06 1.15 -2.97
CA LYS A 70 -1.21 0.52 -3.58
C LYS A 70 -0.70 -0.43 -4.65
N TYR A 71 -1.06 -1.70 -4.49
CA TYR A 71 -0.63 -2.77 -5.38
C TYR A 71 -1.88 -3.44 -5.94
N LYS A 72 -2.05 -3.37 -7.26
CA LYS A 72 -3.12 -4.07 -7.96
C LYS A 72 -2.54 -5.25 -8.72
N TRP A 73 -3.14 -6.39 -8.55
CA TRP A 73 -2.78 -7.60 -9.25
C TRP A 73 -3.99 -8.14 -9.99
N SER A 74 -3.79 -8.55 -11.25
CA SER A 74 -4.82 -9.18 -12.07
C SER A 74 -4.28 -10.44 -12.69
N ALA A 75 -5.07 -11.52 -12.66
CA ALA A 75 -4.70 -12.80 -13.29
C ALA A 75 -4.68 -12.71 -14.80
N PHE A 76 -5.37 -11.73 -15.39
CA PHE A 76 -5.55 -11.62 -16.84
C PHE A 76 -4.97 -10.34 -17.43
N GLY A 77 -4.30 -9.53 -16.65
CA GLY A 77 -3.78 -8.25 -17.09
C GLY A 77 -2.51 -7.86 -16.36
N ASP A 78 -2.09 -6.64 -16.60
CA ASP A 78 -0.87 -6.09 -16.00
C ASP A 78 -1.08 -5.79 -14.53
N SER A 79 -0.03 -5.97 -13.75
CA SER A 79 0.01 -5.53 -12.36
C SER A 79 0.40 -4.06 -12.29
N GLU A 80 -0.26 -3.31 -11.41
CA GLU A 80 0.06 -1.91 -11.15
C GLU A 80 0.59 -1.77 -9.73
N THR A 81 1.70 -1.07 -9.58
CA THR A 81 2.34 -0.84 -8.29
C THR A 81 2.67 0.63 -8.16
N THR A 82 2.30 1.22 -7.04
CA THR A 82 2.73 2.57 -6.66
C THR A 82 3.08 2.54 -5.19
N ASP A 83 4.30 2.92 -4.83
CA ASP A 83 4.72 2.94 -3.44
C ASP A 83 5.64 4.10 -3.12
N LEU A 84 5.54 4.56 -1.88
CA LEU A 84 6.39 5.58 -1.29
C LEU A 84 6.86 5.08 0.06
N VAL A 85 8.17 5.03 0.27
CA VAL A 85 8.76 4.70 1.57
C VAL A 85 9.51 5.92 2.07
N VAL A 86 9.12 6.43 3.23
CA VAL A 86 9.75 7.60 3.84
C VAL A 86 10.53 7.15 5.07
N ARG A 87 11.78 7.53 5.14
CA ARG A 87 12.67 7.24 6.26
C ARG A 87 12.91 8.52 7.04
N PHE A 88 12.84 8.44 8.38
CA PHE A 88 12.94 9.61 9.25
C PHE A 88 14.22 9.59 10.09
N ASN A 89 14.79 10.76 10.30
CA ASN A 89 15.83 10.98 11.31
C ASN A 89 15.24 10.89 12.72
N GLN A 90 16.09 10.79 13.73
CA GLN A 90 15.63 10.76 15.12
C GLN A 90 14.89 12.02 15.53
N ASP A 91 15.22 13.17 14.93
CA ASP A 91 14.54 14.45 15.20
C ASP A 91 13.17 14.54 14.52
N GLY A 92 12.77 13.54 13.75
CA GLY A 92 11.48 13.49 13.07
C GLY A 92 11.45 14.11 11.68
N THR A 93 12.57 14.58 11.16
CA THR A 93 12.64 15.07 9.79
C THR A 93 12.90 13.94 8.81
N VAL A 94 12.54 14.13 7.54
CA VAL A 94 12.78 13.13 6.49
C VAL A 94 14.27 12.99 6.24
N SER A 95 14.78 11.76 6.39
CA SER A 95 16.16 11.41 6.06
C SER A 95 16.33 11.10 4.58
N SER A 96 15.40 10.33 4.03
CA SER A 96 15.39 9.92 2.63
C SER A 96 14.00 9.39 2.29
N TYR A 97 13.72 9.25 1.01
CA TYR A 97 12.51 8.57 0.56
C TYR A 97 12.75 7.90 -0.79
N VAL A 98 11.94 6.90 -1.08
CA VAL A 98 11.92 6.22 -2.38
C VAL A 98 10.49 6.22 -2.88
N TYR A 99 10.29 6.62 -4.13
CA TYR A 99 8.99 6.58 -4.78
C TYR A 99 9.10 5.76 -6.06
N ASN A 100 8.25 4.75 -6.18
CA ASN A 100 8.19 3.88 -7.36
C ASN A 100 6.77 3.81 -7.88
N THR A 101 6.64 3.80 -9.19
CA THR A 101 5.35 3.65 -9.85
C THR A 101 5.53 2.94 -11.18
N THR A 102 4.55 2.13 -11.57
CA THR A 102 4.50 1.48 -12.88
C THR A 102 3.78 2.34 -13.93
N GLU A 103 3.28 3.50 -13.53
CA GLU A 103 2.62 4.43 -14.46
C GLU A 103 3.62 5.15 -15.36
#